data_dc73c8300389d3d577ac782504577e74
#
_entry.id   dc73c8300389d3d577ac782504577e74
#
_cell.length_a   1.000
_cell.length_b   1.000
_cell.length_c   1.000
_cell.angle_alpha   90.00
_cell.angle_beta   90.00
_cell.angle_gamma   90.00
#
_symmetry.space_group_name_H-M   'P 1'
#
loop_
_entity.id
_entity.type
_entity.pdbx_description
1 polymer ?
#
loop_
_entity_poly.entity_id
_entity_poly.type
_entity_poly.pdbx_seq_one_letter_code
_entity_poly.pdbx_strand_id
1 'polypeptide(L)'
;MKTQSAKSKGRRLQQWVRNILIEKLDVHPEDVESRSMGSGGEDLIMARSARSKFPYSIECKNQESVNIWNTYAQAKGNAGEYEPLVVLKRNNTKPLVLLDAEYFIALHKVIKELANK
;
A
#
# COMPACT_ATOMS: atom_id res chain seq x y z
N MET A 1 14.93 -4.62 21.78
CA MET A 1 15.38 -4.94 20.45
C MET A 1 14.61 -4.18 19.40
N LYS A 2 15.14 -3.02 19.13
CA LYS A 2 14.46 -2.08 18.22
C LYS A 2 14.26 -2.64 16.81
N THR A 3 15.28 -3.32 16.26
CA THR A 3 15.20 -3.86 14.90
C THR A 3 14.10 -4.91 14.77
N GLN A 4 14.03 -5.82 15.73
CA GLN A 4 13.00 -6.85 15.74
C GLN A 4 11.61 -6.25 15.88
N SER A 5 11.45 -5.28 16.76
CA SER A 5 10.18 -4.58 16.97
C SER A 5 9.77 -3.81 15.71
N ALA A 6 10.72 -3.15 15.04
CA ALA A 6 10.43 -2.42 13.80
C ALA A 6 9.98 -3.38 12.70
N LYS A 7 10.63 -4.54 12.56
CA LYS A 7 10.23 -5.55 11.57
C LYS A 7 8.85 -6.10 11.88
N SER A 8 8.52 -6.33 13.15
CA SER A 8 7.20 -6.80 13.55
C SER A 8 6.12 -5.79 13.23
N LYS A 9 6.38 -4.51 13.50
CA LYS A 9 5.42 -3.44 13.17
C LYS A 9 5.17 -3.37 11.67
N GLY A 10 6.24 -3.43 10.87
CA GLY A 10 6.12 -3.40 9.42
C GLY A 10 5.31 -4.57 8.90
N ARG A 11 5.59 -5.76 9.39
CA ARG A 11 4.87 -6.97 8.99
C ARG A 11 3.40 -6.89 9.36
N ARG A 12 3.09 -6.41 10.55
CA ARG A 12 1.68 -6.25 10.98
C ARG A 12 0.93 -5.30 10.07
N LEU A 13 1.57 -4.20 9.66
CA LEU A 13 0.92 -3.26 8.75
C LEU A 13 0.70 -3.88 7.38
N GLN A 14 1.68 -4.59 6.84
CA GLN A 14 1.54 -5.31 5.56
C GLN A 14 0.39 -6.33 5.64
N GLN A 15 0.31 -7.09 6.73
CA GLN A 15 -0.76 -8.06 6.93
C GLN A 15 -2.12 -7.38 7.04
N TRP A 16 -2.17 -6.23 7.71
CA TRP A 16 -3.40 -5.47 7.81
C TRP A 16 -3.90 -5.02 6.44
N VAL A 17 -3.00 -4.50 5.61
CA VAL A 17 -3.37 -4.08 4.24
C VAL A 17 -3.86 -5.28 3.44
N ARG A 18 -3.13 -6.38 3.49
CA ARG A 18 -3.53 -7.61 2.82
C ARG A 18 -4.94 -8.03 3.22
N ASN A 19 -5.20 -8.08 4.51
CA ASN A 19 -6.49 -8.53 5.03
C ASN A 19 -7.64 -7.61 4.59
N ILE A 20 -7.40 -6.30 4.56
CA ILE A 20 -8.46 -5.38 4.18
C ILE A 20 -8.75 -5.43 2.67
N LEU A 21 -7.74 -5.72 1.85
CA LEU A 21 -7.96 -5.94 0.42
C LEU A 21 -8.82 -7.17 0.18
N ILE A 22 -8.56 -8.24 0.93
CA ILE A 22 -9.35 -9.47 0.85
C ILE A 22 -10.80 -9.19 1.28
N GLU A 23 -10.96 -8.51 2.41
CA GLU A 23 -12.28 -8.25 3.00
C GLU A 23 -13.11 -7.27 2.17
N LYS A 24 -12.50 -6.18 1.71
CA LYS A 24 -13.25 -5.08 1.06
C LYS A 24 -13.33 -5.19 -0.44
N LEU A 25 -12.32 -5.76 -1.08
CA LEU A 25 -12.24 -5.79 -2.54
C LEU A 25 -12.32 -7.21 -3.10
N ASP A 26 -12.62 -8.19 -2.26
CA ASP A 26 -12.73 -9.60 -2.67
C ASP A 26 -11.49 -10.13 -3.39
N VAL A 27 -10.33 -9.65 -2.97
CA VAL A 27 -9.07 -10.20 -3.46
C VAL A 27 -8.91 -11.61 -2.89
N HIS A 28 -8.62 -12.58 -3.73
CA HIS A 28 -8.41 -13.95 -3.26
C HIS A 28 -7.15 -13.99 -2.39
N PRO A 29 -7.20 -14.69 -1.23
CA PRO A 29 -6.04 -14.74 -0.32
C PRO A 29 -4.74 -15.23 -0.97
N GLU A 30 -4.83 -16.08 -1.97
CA GLU A 30 -3.65 -16.57 -2.68
C GLU A 30 -3.08 -15.57 -3.68
N ASP A 31 -3.82 -14.51 -4.00
CA ASP A 31 -3.42 -13.52 -4.99
C ASP A 31 -2.68 -12.33 -4.40
N VAL A 32 -2.54 -12.26 -3.09
CA VAL A 32 -1.83 -11.17 -2.41
C VAL A 32 -0.99 -11.74 -1.27
N GLU A 33 0.28 -11.34 -1.22
CA GLU A 33 1.23 -11.87 -0.26
C GLU A 33 2.12 -10.75 0.27
N SER A 34 2.37 -10.78 1.57
CA SER A 34 3.29 -9.85 2.20
C SER A 34 4.72 -10.24 1.87
N ARG A 35 5.50 -9.28 1.34
CA ARG A 35 6.90 -9.53 1.02
C ARG A 35 7.72 -9.59 2.31
N SER A 36 8.72 -10.47 2.34
CA SER A 36 9.62 -10.57 3.48
C SER A 36 10.32 -9.25 3.73
N MET A 37 10.46 -8.89 5.00
CA MET A 37 11.15 -7.68 5.40
C MET A 37 12.61 -7.74 4.95
N GLY A 38 13.08 -6.63 4.38
CA GLY A 38 14.43 -6.54 3.88
C GLY A 38 14.62 -6.96 2.43
N SER A 39 13.58 -7.54 1.80
CA SER A 39 13.59 -7.82 0.38
C SER A 39 13.35 -6.54 -0.41
N GLY A 40 13.91 -6.43 -1.61
CA GLY A 40 13.65 -5.30 -2.48
C GLY A 40 12.28 -5.36 -3.12
N GLY A 41 11.85 -4.25 -3.69
CA GLY A 41 10.58 -4.16 -4.39
C GLY A 41 9.43 -3.71 -3.50
N GLU A 42 8.22 -3.80 -4.00
CA GLU A 42 7.02 -3.42 -3.27
C GLU A 42 6.75 -4.36 -2.09
N ASP A 43 6.04 -3.86 -1.09
CA ASP A 43 5.81 -4.61 0.15
C ASP A 43 4.73 -5.69 0.04
N LEU A 44 3.83 -5.56 -0.90
CA LEU A 44 2.83 -6.59 -1.19
C LEU A 44 3.02 -7.09 -2.61
N ILE A 45 3.11 -8.40 -2.74
CA ILE A 45 3.23 -9.07 -4.03
C ILE A 45 1.82 -9.46 -4.45
N MET A 46 1.37 -8.98 -5.60
CA MET A 46 0.00 -9.22 -6.04
C MET A 46 -0.04 -9.88 -7.41
N ALA A 47 -0.91 -10.88 -7.55
CA ALA A 47 -1.20 -11.51 -8.82
C ALA A 47 -1.99 -10.54 -9.72
N ARG A 48 -2.05 -10.84 -11.02
CA ARG A 48 -2.75 -9.98 -11.97
C ARG A 48 -4.21 -9.73 -11.58
N SER A 49 -4.90 -10.75 -11.09
CA SER A 49 -6.29 -10.61 -10.65
C SER A 49 -6.44 -9.61 -9.50
N ALA A 50 -5.53 -9.62 -8.55
CA ALA A 50 -5.52 -8.66 -7.46
C ALA A 50 -5.22 -7.26 -7.99
N ARG A 51 -4.28 -7.13 -8.92
CA ARG A 51 -3.91 -5.86 -9.52
C ARG A 51 -5.07 -5.23 -10.32
N SER A 52 -5.93 -6.06 -10.91
CA SER A 52 -7.10 -5.53 -11.61
C SER A 52 -8.10 -4.91 -10.65
N LYS A 53 -8.12 -5.36 -9.41
CA LYS A 53 -8.99 -4.80 -8.38
C LYS A 53 -8.36 -3.64 -7.64
N PHE A 54 -7.04 -3.64 -7.52
CA PHE A 54 -6.31 -2.60 -6.78
C PHE A 54 -4.95 -2.36 -7.46
N PRO A 55 -4.91 -1.52 -8.49
CA PRO A 55 -3.73 -1.40 -9.38
C PRO A 55 -2.62 -0.52 -8.81
N TYR A 56 -2.19 -0.82 -7.60
CA TYR A 56 -1.19 -0.03 -6.90
C TYR A 56 0.04 -0.85 -6.55
N SER A 57 1.18 -0.18 -6.53
CA SER A 57 2.40 -0.71 -5.92
C SER A 57 2.46 -0.17 -4.50
N ILE A 58 2.41 -1.07 -3.52
CA ILE A 58 2.16 -0.69 -2.13
C ILE A 58 3.45 -0.73 -1.32
N GLU A 59 3.74 0.39 -0.66
CA GLU A 59 4.82 0.54 0.30
C GLU A 59 4.19 0.77 1.67
N CYS A 60 4.66 0.07 2.70
CA CYS A 60 4.12 0.21 4.06
C CYS A 60 5.20 0.77 4.99
N LYS A 61 4.86 1.79 5.76
CA LYS A 61 5.76 2.37 6.76
C LYS A 61 5.02 2.48 8.10
N ASN A 62 5.49 1.73 9.08
CA ASN A 62 4.94 1.76 10.44
C ASN A 62 6.04 2.22 11.39
N GLN A 63 6.24 3.53 11.48
CA GLN A 63 7.33 4.16 12.24
C GLN A 63 6.81 5.44 12.85
N GLU A 64 7.42 5.84 13.97
CA GLU A 64 7.02 7.09 14.65
C GLU A 64 7.40 8.32 13.86
N SER A 65 8.48 8.26 13.09
CA SER A 65 8.93 9.37 12.26
C SER A 65 9.18 8.86 10.86
N VAL A 66 8.54 9.48 9.88
CA VAL A 66 8.63 9.07 8.47
C VAL A 66 8.99 10.26 7.60
N ASN A 67 10.02 10.11 6.79
CA ASN A 67 10.30 11.11 5.76
C ASN A 67 9.37 10.79 4.58
N ILE A 68 8.28 11.53 4.49
CA ILE A 68 7.22 11.27 3.52
C ILE A 68 7.72 11.34 2.09
N TRP A 69 8.52 12.35 1.77
CA TRP A 69 8.99 12.56 0.42
C TRP A 69 9.94 11.45 -0.04
N ASN A 70 10.87 11.05 0.83
CA ASN A 70 11.77 9.94 0.53
C ASN A 70 11.01 8.62 0.39
N THR A 71 10.04 8.41 1.27
CA THR A 71 9.22 7.19 1.23
C THR A 71 8.42 7.11 -0.07
N TYR A 72 7.83 8.22 -0.48
CA TYR A 72 7.10 8.24 -1.74
C TYR A 72 8.02 7.99 -2.94
N ALA A 73 9.21 8.58 -2.93
CA ALA A 73 10.19 8.35 -3.99
C ALA A 73 10.60 6.88 -4.08
N GLN A 74 10.75 6.22 -2.93
CA GLN A 74 11.05 4.79 -2.88
C GLN A 74 9.90 3.97 -3.48
N ALA A 75 8.67 4.29 -3.10
CA ALA A 75 7.49 3.63 -3.64
C ALA A 75 7.40 3.79 -5.15
N LYS A 76 7.67 4.99 -5.64
CA LYS A 76 7.67 5.28 -7.06
C LYS A 76 8.74 4.49 -7.81
N GLY A 77 9.92 4.37 -7.21
CA GLY A 77 11.01 3.58 -7.79
C GLY A 77 10.68 2.10 -7.94
N ASN A 78 9.82 1.58 -7.07
CA ASN A 78 9.42 0.18 -7.08
C ASN A 78 8.12 -0.08 -7.85
N ALA A 79 7.47 0.96 -8.36
CA ALA A 79 6.08 0.84 -8.83
C ALA A 79 5.94 0.23 -10.22
N GLY A 80 6.96 0.34 -11.06
CA GLY A 80 6.83 -0.08 -12.45
C GLY A 80 5.71 0.68 -13.13
N GLU A 81 4.75 -0.03 -13.70
CA GLU A 81 3.61 0.58 -14.40
C GLU A 81 2.43 0.89 -13.47
N TYR A 82 2.52 0.50 -12.20
CA TYR A 82 1.42 0.72 -11.26
C TYR A 82 1.59 2.04 -10.50
N GLU A 83 0.49 2.53 -9.96
CA GLU A 83 0.52 3.77 -9.21
C GLU A 83 1.15 3.54 -7.83
N PRO A 84 2.15 4.34 -7.43
CA PRO A 84 2.72 4.20 -6.10
C PRO A 84 1.72 4.61 -5.02
N LEU A 85 1.64 3.82 -3.96
CA LEU A 85 0.77 4.09 -2.83
C LEU A 85 1.53 3.75 -1.57
N VAL A 86 1.58 4.69 -0.63
CA VAL A 86 2.22 4.45 0.66
C VAL A 86 1.16 4.35 1.73
N VAL A 87 1.19 3.27 2.51
CA VAL A 87 0.36 3.14 3.71
C VAL A 87 1.23 3.48 4.89
N LEU A 88 0.82 4.49 5.66
CA LEU A 88 1.58 5.04 6.76
C LEU A 88 0.88 4.80 8.07
N LYS A 89 1.65 4.47 9.10
CA LYS A 89 1.12 4.34 10.44
C LYS A 89 2.22 4.61 11.45
N ARG A 90 1.84 5.18 12.59
CA ARG A 90 2.70 5.21 13.78
C ARG A 90 1.89 4.68 14.96
N ASN A 91 2.52 4.58 16.12
CA ASN A 91 1.86 4.01 17.31
C ASN A 91 0.57 4.78 17.60
N ASN A 92 -0.49 4.03 17.93
CA ASN A 92 -1.77 4.59 18.36
C ASN A 92 -2.47 5.47 17.31
N THR A 93 -2.20 5.23 16.02
CA THR A 93 -2.92 5.93 14.95
C THR A 93 -3.56 4.92 14.00
N LYS A 94 -4.55 5.39 13.27
CA LYS A 94 -5.10 4.63 12.16
C LYS A 94 -4.15 4.73 10.97
N PRO A 95 -4.07 3.69 10.12
CA PRO A 95 -3.30 3.80 8.90
C PRO A 95 -3.86 4.87 7.97
N LEU A 96 -2.96 5.59 7.32
CA LEU A 96 -3.29 6.60 6.32
C LEU A 96 -2.63 6.21 5.00
N VAL A 97 -3.10 6.79 3.90
CA VAL A 97 -2.45 6.58 2.61
C VAL A 97 -1.87 7.89 2.09
N LEU A 98 -0.78 7.78 1.35
CA LEU A 98 -0.15 8.87 0.64
C LEU A 98 -0.22 8.56 -0.85
N LEU A 99 -0.84 9.43 -1.60
CA LEU A 99 -1.00 9.30 -3.04
C LEU A 99 -0.63 10.61 -3.73
N ASP A 100 -0.28 10.51 -5.00
CA ASP A 100 -0.14 11.67 -5.86
C ASP A 100 -1.47 12.42 -5.90
N ALA A 101 -1.43 13.75 -5.70
CA ALA A 101 -2.64 14.56 -5.60
C ALA A 101 -3.44 14.57 -6.91
N GLU A 102 -2.75 14.73 -8.02
CA GLU A 102 -3.40 14.75 -9.33
C GLU A 102 -4.10 13.42 -9.63
N TYR A 103 -3.40 12.33 -9.35
CA TYR A 103 -3.97 10.99 -9.52
C TYR A 103 -5.22 10.81 -8.68
N PHE A 104 -5.16 11.21 -7.41
CA PHE A 104 -6.29 11.07 -6.50
C PHE A 104 -7.52 11.83 -6.99
N ILE A 105 -7.32 13.06 -7.47
CA ILE A 105 -8.42 13.87 -7.98
C ILE A 105 -8.98 13.27 -9.27
N ALA A 106 -8.10 12.80 -10.16
CA ALA A 106 -8.52 12.15 -11.39
C ALA A 106 -9.34 10.89 -11.11
N LEU A 107 -8.99 10.14 -10.07
CA LEU A 107 -9.75 8.97 -9.64
C LEU A 107 -11.18 9.36 -9.28
N HIS A 108 -11.38 10.48 -8.61
CA HIS A 108 -12.71 10.97 -8.25
C HIS A 108 -13.51 11.40 -9.46
N LYS A 109 -12.85 11.89 -10.50
CA LYS A 109 -13.52 12.19 -11.77
C LYS A 109 -14.12 10.91 -12.37
N VAL A 110 -13.35 9.81 -12.35
CA VAL A 110 -13.83 8.51 -12.84
C VAL A 110 -15.02 8.03 -12.02
N ILE A 111 -14.93 8.13 -10.69
CA ILE A 111 -16.00 7.73 -9.79
C ILE A 111 -17.28 8.52 -10.10
N LYS A 112 -17.15 9.83 -10.30
CA LYS A 112 -18.28 10.69 -10.63
C LYS A 112 -18.93 10.29 -11.96
N GLU A 113 -18.11 10.01 -12.96
CA GLU A 113 -18.62 9.58 -14.28
C GLU A 113 -19.37 8.25 -14.19
N LEU A 114 -18.85 7.29 -13.41
CA LEU A 114 -19.51 6.01 -13.20
C LEU A 114 -20.83 6.18 -12.45
N ALA A 115 -20.89 7.08 -11.48
CA ALA A 115 -22.10 7.34 -10.69
C ALA A 115 -23.22 7.96 -11.53
N ASN A 116 -22.88 8.62 -12.63
CA ASN A 116 -23.85 9.28 -13.50
C ASN A 116 -24.40 8.37 -14.61
N LYS A 117 -24.00 7.11 -14.62
CA LYS A 117 -24.53 6.12 -15.58
C LYS A 117 -25.73 5.31 -15.02
#